data_898287e41a022b3dcbd8ab0816f290f9
#
_entry.id   898287e41a022b3dcbd8ab0816f290f9
#
_cell.length_a   1.000
_cell.length_b   1.000
_cell.length_c   1.000
_cell.angle_alpha   90.00
_cell.angle_beta   90.00
_cell.angle_gamma   90.00
#
_symmetry.space_group_name_H-M   'P 1'
#
loop_
_entity.id
_entity.type
_entity.pdbx_description
1 polymer ?
#
loop_
_entity_poly.entity_id
_entity_poly.type
_entity_poly.pdbx_seq_one_letter_code
_entity_poly.pdbx_strand_id
1 'polypeptide(L)'
;MSRIFWDTNLFIYLMEDAGPHAQQVVRLIERMWERNDQLCTSTLTLGELLVKPLEKGNRDLCDKYEEVLSQHAVLIPLDDKAARIYASLRCDRSLRAPDAIQLACASRAQVDLFITNDERLSQKVVPGIQFVTSLERAFL
;
A
#
# COMPACT_ATOMS: atom_id res chain seq x y z
N MET A 1 -4.04 4.32 -17.91
CA MET A 1 -3.09 4.54 -16.80
C MET A 1 -3.84 4.97 -15.56
N SER A 2 -3.69 4.21 -14.49
CA SER A 2 -4.32 4.49 -13.21
C SER A 2 -3.28 4.63 -12.10
N ARG A 3 -3.66 5.28 -11.00
CA ARG A 3 -2.86 5.35 -9.79
C ARG A 3 -3.38 4.30 -8.82
N ILE A 4 -2.54 3.33 -8.50
CA ILE A 4 -2.94 2.16 -7.72
C ILE A 4 -2.10 2.11 -6.45
N PHE A 5 -2.77 2.18 -5.30
CA PHE A 5 -2.13 2.13 -3.99
C PHE A 5 -2.14 0.69 -3.47
N TRP A 6 -0.97 0.24 -3.03
CA TRP A 6 -0.83 -1.07 -2.39
C TRP A 6 -0.65 -0.90 -0.89
N ASP A 7 -1.43 -1.64 -0.13
CA ASP A 7 -1.20 -1.81 1.30
C ASP A 7 0.09 -2.60 1.55
N THR A 8 0.68 -2.47 2.72
CA THR A 8 1.97 -3.07 3.08
C THR A 8 2.04 -4.57 2.79
N ASN A 9 0.96 -5.32 3.07
CA ASN A 9 0.95 -6.77 2.90
C ASN A 9 1.25 -7.21 1.47
N LEU A 10 0.88 -6.45 0.45
CA LEU A 10 1.21 -6.80 -0.93
C LEU A 10 2.71 -6.75 -1.19
N PHE A 11 3.40 -5.76 -0.62
CA PHE A 11 4.86 -5.67 -0.73
C PHE A 11 5.55 -6.82 0.00
N ILE A 12 5.03 -7.22 1.16
CA ILE A 12 5.56 -8.36 1.89
C ILE A 12 5.49 -9.62 1.02
N TYR A 13 4.35 -9.88 0.38
CA TYR A 13 4.21 -11.03 -0.52
C TYR A 13 5.18 -10.97 -1.70
N LEU A 14 5.36 -9.79 -2.28
CA LEU A 14 6.26 -9.61 -3.42
C LEU A 14 7.73 -9.83 -3.04
N MET A 15 8.15 -9.27 -1.90
CA MET A 15 9.56 -9.23 -1.50
C MET A 15 9.99 -10.45 -0.71
N GLU A 16 9.10 -11.08 0.05
CA GLU A 16 9.42 -12.23 0.89
C GLU A 16 9.07 -13.57 0.23
N ASP A 17 8.50 -13.53 -0.97
CA ASP A 17 8.12 -14.71 -1.77
C ASP A 17 7.31 -15.71 -0.95
N ALA A 18 6.25 -15.23 -0.30
CA ALA A 18 5.46 -16.01 0.66
C ALA A 18 4.21 -16.63 0.01
N GLY A 19 4.34 -17.84 -0.52
CA GLY A 19 3.22 -18.70 -0.88
C GLY A 19 2.36 -18.23 -2.04
N PRO A 20 1.06 -18.63 -2.08
CA PRO A 20 0.18 -18.34 -3.22
C PRO A 20 -0.11 -16.85 -3.43
N HIS A 21 -0.03 -16.05 -2.39
CA HIS A 21 -0.22 -14.60 -2.52
C HIS A 21 0.91 -13.94 -3.31
N ALA A 22 2.14 -14.46 -3.21
CA ALA A 22 3.27 -13.94 -3.96
C ALA A 22 3.02 -14.04 -5.47
N GLN A 23 2.46 -15.16 -5.93
CA GLN A 23 2.14 -15.34 -7.35
C GLN A 23 1.06 -14.38 -7.82
N GLN A 24 0.04 -14.17 -6.99
CA GLN A 24 -1.02 -13.20 -7.31
C GLN A 24 -0.46 -11.78 -7.46
N VAL A 25 0.43 -11.39 -6.56
CA VAL A 25 1.03 -10.06 -6.58
C VAL A 25 1.96 -9.88 -7.80
N VAL A 26 2.73 -10.92 -8.14
CA VAL A 26 3.58 -10.88 -9.36
C VAL A 26 2.72 -10.66 -10.60
N ARG A 27 1.62 -11.39 -10.74
CA ARG A 27 0.70 -11.21 -11.88
C ARG A 27 0.09 -9.80 -11.88
N LEU A 28 -0.22 -9.28 -10.70
CA LEU A 28 -0.78 -7.95 -10.56
C LEU A 28 0.21 -6.88 -11.03
N ILE A 29 1.47 -6.95 -10.59
CA ILE A 29 2.46 -5.95 -10.98
C ILE A 29 2.79 -6.02 -12.48
N GLU A 30 2.86 -7.22 -13.03
CA GLU A 30 3.06 -7.39 -14.47
C GLU A 30 1.92 -6.75 -15.27
N ARG A 31 0.69 -6.95 -14.82
CA ARG A 31 -0.47 -6.34 -15.45
C ARG A 31 -0.45 -4.83 -15.34
N MET A 32 -0.05 -4.29 -14.19
CA MET A 32 0.10 -2.85 -14.00
C MET A 32 1.13 -2.27 -14.97
N TRP A 33 2.25 -2.96 -15.16
CA TRP A 33 3.29 -2.53 -16.11
C TRP A 33 2.77 -2.51 -17.54
N GLU A 34 2.04 -3.53 -17.96
CA GLU A 34 1.43 -3.57 -19.29
C GLU A 34 0.49 -2.40 -19.53
N ARG A 35 -0.22 -1.97 -18.49
CA ARG A 35 -1.18 -0.87 -18.55
C ARG A 35 -0.55 0.50 -18.32
N ASN A 36 0.72 0.55 -17.95
CA ASN A 36 1.42 1.77 -17.51
C ASN A 36 0.76 2.41 -16.30
N ASP A 37 0.27 1.60 -15.35
CA ASP A 37 -0.28 2.09 -14.09
C ASP A 37 0.83 2.56 -13.17
N GLN A 38 0.53 3.56 -12.35
CA GLN A 38 1.46 4.08 -11.35
C GLN A 38 1.23 3.38 -10.02
N LEU A 39 2.28 2.75 -9.50
CA LEU A 39 2.26 2.14 -8.18
C LEU A 39 2.47 3.22 -7.12
N CYS A 40 1.58 3.26 -6.13
CA CYS A 40 1.64 4.19 -5.01
C CYS A 40 1.60 3.42 -3.70
N THR A 41 2.23 3.97 -2.68
CA THR A 41 2.08 3.50 -1.30
C THR A 41 2.45 4.65 -0.36
N SER A 42 2.34 4.44 0.95
CA SER A 42 2.72 5.46 1.91
C SER A 42 4.14 5.25 2.44
N THR A 43 4.72 6.29 3.04
CA THR A 43 5.98 6.17 3.76
C THR A 43 5.87 5.24 4.96
N LEU A 44 4.65 5.04 5.52
CA LEU A 44 4.43 4.03 6.56
C LEU A 44 4.77 2.62 6.05
N THR A 45 4.40 2.30 4.81
CA THR A 45 4.75 1.02 4.21
C THR A 45 6.25 0.77 4.24
N LEU A 46 7.04 1.77 3.85
CA LEU A 46 8.50 1.67 3.93
C LEU A 46 8.94 1.40 5.37
N GLY A 47 8.42 2.17 6.32
CA GLY A 47 8.73 1.96 7.75
C GLY A 47 8.40 0.55 8.22
N GLU A 48 7.23 0.05 7.88
CA GLU A 48 6.80 -1.29 8.27
C GLU A 48 7.68 -2.38 7.66
N LEU A 49 8.09 -2.22 6.40
CA LEU A 49 8.97 -3.17 5.72
C LEU A 49 10.38 -3.21 6.33
N LEU A 50 10.84 -2.10 6.89
CA LEU A 50 12.19 -2.02 7.46
C LEU A 50 12.31 -2.61 8.86
N VAL A 51 11.21 -2.88 9.55
CA VAL A 51 11.23 -3.35 10.94
C VAL A 51 12.02 -4.64 11.08
N LYS A 52 11.66 -5.68 10.33
CA LYS A 52 12.33 -6.99 10.45
C LYS A 52 13.82 -6.94 10.07
N PRO A 53 14.21 -6.33 8.94
CA PRO A 53 15.64 -6.23 8.61
C PRO A 53 16.42 -5.45 9.67
N LEU A 54 15.87 -4.38 10.22
CA LEU A 54 16.55 -3.60 11.27
C LEU A 54 16.71 -4.39 12.55
N GLU A 55 15.68 -5.15 12.96
CA GLU A 55 15.76 -6.02 14.14
C GLU A 55 16.87 -7.07 14.00
N LYS A 56 17.11 -7.55 12.79
CA LYS A 56 18.13 -8.55 12.48
C LYS A 56 19.50 -7.95 12.17
N GLY A 57 19.63 -6.63 12.18
CA GLY A 57 20.85 -5.94 11.80
C GLY A 57 21.24 -6.12 10.33
N ASN A 58 20.27 -6.41 9.46
CA ASN A 58 20.51 -6.65 8.05
C ASN A 58 20.38 -5.35 7.23
N ARG A 59 21.48 -4.59 7.22
CA ARG A 59 21.50 -3.29 6.53
C ARG A 59 21.35 -3.41 5.01
N ASP A 60 21.91 -4.44 4.43
CA ASP A 60 21.84 -4.65 2.98
C ASP A 60 20.39 -4.84 2.53
N LEU A 61 19.59 -5.57 3.33
CA LEU A 61 18.19 -5.77 3.03
C LEU A 61 17.38 -4.48 3.21
N CYS A 62 17.70 -3.67 4.21
CA CYS A 62 17.11 -2.34 4.38
C CYS A 62 17.35 -1.48 3.15
N ASP A 63 18.59 -1.40 2.69
CA ASP A 63 18.97 -0.61 1.52
C ASP A 63 18.25 -1.11 0.27
N LYS A 64 18.11 -2.43 0.13
CA LYS A 64 17.40 -3.04 -1.00
C LYS A 64 15.92 -2.65 -1.00
N TYR A 65 15.26 -2.72 0.14
CA TYR A 65 13.85 -2.34 0.23
C TYR A 65 13.64 -0.86 -0.07
N GLU A 66 14.49 0.00 0.46
CA GLU A 66 14.43 1.42 0.17
C GLU A 66 14.62 1.70 -1.32
N GLU A 67 15.58 1.04 -1.94
CA GLU A 67 15.87 1.20 -3.36
C GLU A 67 14.68 0.75 -4.21
N VAL A 68 14.13 -0.43 -3.94
CA VAL A 68 13.01 -0.97 -4.71
C VAL A 68 11.80 -0.04 -4.62
N LEU A 69 11.45 0.41 -3.42
CA LEU A 69 10.31 1.30 -3.27
C LEU A 69 10.54 2.66 -3.91
N SER A 70 11.72 3.24 -3.76
CA SER A 70 12.00 4.56 -4.35
C SER A 70 12.02 4.53 -5.88
N GLN A 71 12.42 3.40 -6.48
CA GLN A 71 12.47 3.27 -7.94
C GLN A 71 11.13 2.93 -8.56
N HIS A 72 10.29 2.16 -7.87
CA HIS A 72 9.08 1.57 -8.46
C HIS A 72 7.77 2.11 -7.92
N ALA A 73 7.79 2.86 -6.84
CA ALA A 73 6.57 3.37 -6.24
C ALA A 73 6.68 4.86 -5.92
N VAL A 74 5.54 5.52 -5.99
CA VAL A 74 5.41 6.87 -5.45
C VAL A 74 5.12 6.73 -3.95
N LEU A 75 6.00 7.26 -3.11
CA LEU A 75 5.85 7.25 -1.66
C LEU A 75 5.09 8.50 -1.22
N ILE A 76 3.92 8.30 -0.64
CA ILE A 76 3.03 9.37 -0.21
C ILE A 76 3.20 9.59 1.29
N PRO A 77 3.65 10.78 1.71
CA PRO A 77 3.83 11.06 3.13
C PRO A 77 2.51 11.40 3.81
N LEU A 78 2.46 11.19 5.11
CA LEU A 78 1.37 11.67 5.95
C LEU A 78 1.60 13.15 6.23
N ASP A 79 1.28 14.00 5.26
CA ASP A 79 1.39 15.44 5.39
C ASP A 79 0.23 16.02 6.21
N ASP A 80 0.15 17.34 6.34
CA ASP A 80 -0.90 17.99 7.12
C ASP A 80 -2.31 17.72 6.57
N LYS A 81 -2.47 17.68 5.25
CA LYS A 81 -3.76 17.37 4.63
C LYS A 81 -4.15 15.91 4.84
N ALA A 82 -3.19 14.99 4.68
CA ALA A 82 -3.42 13.58 4.98
C ALA A 82 -3.73 13.36 6.46
N ALA A 83 -3.09 14.12 7.35
CA ALA A 83 -3.36 14.05 8.78
C ALA A 83 -4.80 14.43 9.12
N ARG A 84 -5.35 15.42 8.43
CA ARG A 84 -6.77 15.80 8.61
C ARG A 84 -7.70 14.69 8.14
N ILE A 85 -7.40 14.06 7.01
CA ILE A 85 -8.17 12.91 6.51
C ILE A 85 -8.08 11.75 7.50
N TYR A 86 -6.87 11.48 8.00
CA TYR A 86 -6.64 10.47 9.04
C TYR A 86 -7.56 10.69 10.25
N ALA A 87 -7.60 11.91 10.76
CA ALA A 87 -8.43 12.23 11.92
C ALA A 87 -9.91 11.93 11.67
N SER A 88 -10.39 12.28 10.47
CA SER A 88 -11.77 11.99 10.05
C SER A 88 -12.03 10.49 10.00
N LEU A 89 -11.10 9.71 9.42
CA LEU A 89 -11.23 8.25 9.32
C LEU A 89 -11.23 7.59 10.70
N ARG A 90 -10.49 8.12 11.67
CA ARG A 90 -10.43 7.56 13.02
C ARG A 90 -11.72 7.75 13.82
N CYS A 91 -12.65 8.54 13.32
CA CYS A 91 -14.00 8.59 13.88
C CYS A 91 -14.74 7.27 13.68
N ASP A 92 -14.37 6.48 12.67
CA ASP A 92 -14.79 5.09 12.54
C ASP A 92 -13.90 4.22 13.43
N ARG A 93 -14.43 3.77 14.55
CA ARG A 93 -13.67 3.03 15.55
C ARG A 93 -13.23 1.64 15.11
N SER A 94 -13.78 1.13 14.00
CA SER A 94 -13.36 -0.13 13.43
C SER A 94 -12.02 -0.03 12.71
N LEU A 95 -11.57 1.20 12.37
CA LEU A 95 -10.28 1.43 11.71
C LEU A 95 -9.16 1.61 12.74
N ARG A 96 -8.11 0.78 12.61
CA ARG A 96 -6.90 0.93 13.42
C ARG A 96 -6.02 2.03 12.84
N ALA A 97 -5.14 2.58 13.68
CA ALA A 97 -4.28 3.70 13.27
C ALA A 97 -3.47 3.42 12.00
N PRO A 98 -2.76 2.28 11.85
CA PRO A 98 -2.00 2.03 10.62
C PRO A 98 -2.89 1.98 9.37
N ASP A 99 -4.06 1.36 9.46
CA ASP A 99 -5.00 1.27 8.35
C ASP A 99 -5.52 2.65 7.95
N ALA A 100 -5.84 3.48 8.94
CA ALA A 100 -6.30 4.84 8.69
C ALA A 100 -5.20 5.71 8.06
N ILE A 101 -3.94 5.51 8.42
CA ILE A 101 -2.82 6.21 7.78
C ILE A 101 -2.72 5.84 6.31
N GLN A 102 -2.81 4.54 5.99
CA GLN A 102 -2.75 4.07 4.60
C GLN A 102 -3.89 4.67 3.77
N LEU A 103 -5.11 4.59 4.28
CA LEU A 103 -6.27 5.14 3.58
C LEU A 103 -6.20 6.67 3.45
N ALA A 104 -5.69 7.35 4.48
CA ALA A 104 -5.53 8.81 4.43
C ALA A 104 -4.53 9.25 3.36
N CYS A 105 -3.40 8.57 3.28
CA CYS A 105 -2.39 8.85 2.25
C CYS A 105 -2.93 8.57 0.84
N ALA A 106 -3.64 7.46 0.67
CA ALA A 106 -4.26 7.12 -0.60
C ALA A 106 -5.31 8.14 -1.02
N SER A 107 -6.16 8.56 -0.09
CA SER A 107 -7.17 9.59 -0.32
C SER A 107 -6.54 10.93 -0.68
N ARG A 108 -5.49 11.32 0.06
CA ARG A 108 -4.75 12.55 -0.19
C ARG A 108 -4.19 12.60 -1.62
N ALA A 109 -3.73 11.46 -2.10
CA ALA A 109 -3.18 11.31 -3.44
C ALA A 109 -4.26 11.07 -4.51
N GLN A 110 -5.51 10.93 -4.11
CA GLN A 110 -6.65 10.70 -5.01
C GLN A 110 -6.40 9.49 -5.94
N VAL A 111 -6.03 8.37 -5.35
CA VAL A 111 -5.76 7.16 -6.13
C VAL A 111 -7.05 6.58 -6.72
N ASP A 112 -6.91 5.89 -7.85
CA ASP A 112 -8.03 5.24 -8.50
C ASP A 112 -8.42 3.94 -7.79
N LEU A 113 -7.42 3.22 -7.27
CA LEU A 113 -7.62 1.93 -6.66
C LEU A 113 -6.71 1.75 -5.45
N PHE A 114 -7.27 1.25 -4.36
CA PHE A 114 -6.55 0.84 -3.15
C PHE A 114 -6.69 -0.67 -3.03
N ILE A 115 -5.57 -1.40 -3.04
CA ILE A 115 -5.58 -2.86 -2.96
C ILE A 115 -4.99 -3.30 -1.62
N THR A 116 -5.71 -4.15 -0.92
CA THR A 116 -5.30 -4.71 0.36
C THR A 116 -5.65 -6.20 0.42
N ASN A 117 -4.95 -6.96 1.27
CA ASN A 117 -5.36 -8.32 1.59
C ASN A 117 -6.15 -8.41 2.90
N ASP A 118 -6.50 -7.27 3.49
CA ASP A 118 -7.35 -7.23 4.67
C ASP A 118 -8.81 -7.06 4.25
N GLU A 119 -9.60 -8.12 4.39
CA GLU A 119 -11.01 -8.14 3.98
C GLU A 119 -11.84 -7.06 4.68
N ARG A 120 -11.45 -6.68 5.91
CA ARG A 120 -12.17 -5.62 6.62
C ARG A 120 -12.02 -4.28 5.93
N LEU A 121 -10.84 -3.99 5.38
CA LEU A 121 -10.58 -2.76 4.64
C LEU A 121 -11.22 -2.77 3.26
N SER A 122 -11.28 -3.93 2.60
CA SER A 122 -11.81 -4.03 1.25
C SER A 122 -13.28 -3.63 1.13
N GLN A 123 -13.99 -3.55 2.26
CA GLN A 123 -15.40 -3.14 2.31
C GLN A 123 -15.58 -1.64 2.52
N LYS A 124 -14.50 -0.90 2.77
CA LYS A 124 -14.60 0.53 3.11
C LYS A 124 -14.81 1.38 1.87
N VAL A 125 -15.59 2.44 2.04
CA VAL A 125 -15.74 3.50 1.04
C VAL A 125 -15.11 4.75 1.63
N VAL A 126 -14.10 5.29 0.95
CA VAL A 126 -13.31 6.41 1.45
C VAL A 126 -13.35 7.53 0.41
N PRO A 127 -13.81 8.75 0.79
CA PRO A 127 -13.75 9.89 -0.13
C PRO A 127 -12.32 10.14 -0.62
N GLY A 128 -12.17 10.39 -1.91
CA GLY A 128 -10.85 10.59 -2.53
C GLY A 128 -10.20 9.33 -3.09
N ILE A 129 -10.74 8.16 -2.74
CA ILE A 129 -10.33 6.88 -3.34
C ILE A 129 -11.49 6.36 -4.18
N GLN A 130 -11.26 6.08 -5.45
CA GLN A 130 -12.35 5.66 -6.33
C GLN A 130 -12.87 4.28 -5.92
N PHE A 131 -11.97 3.30 -5.73
CA PHE A 131 -12.34 1.96 -5.29
C PHE A 131 -11.33 1.41 -4.30
N VAL A 132 -11.83 0.74 -3.26
CA VAL A 132 -11.04 -0.09 -2.35
C VAL A 132 -11.40 -1.53 -2.65
N THR A 133 -10.40 -2.39 -2.86
CA THR A 133 -10.64 -3.80 -3.20
C THR A 133 -9.62 -4.72 -2.54
N SER A 134 -9.96 -6.00 -2.47
CA SER A 134 -9.02 -7.02 -2.01
C SER A 134 -8.10 -7.47 -3.14
N LEU A 135 -6.96 -8.06 -2.78
CA LEU A 135 -6.04 -8.66 -3.76
C LEU A 135 -6.75 -9.68 -4.63
N GLU A 136 -7.61 -10.51 -4.04
CA GLU A 136 -8.37 -11.54 -4.74
C GLU A 136 -9.30 -10.97 -5.80
N ARG A 137 -9.88 -9.79 -5.54
CA ARG A 137 -10.87 -9.15 -6.42
C ARG A 137 -10.28 -8.07 -7.32
N ALA A 138 -8.97 -7.87 -7.28
CA ALA A 138 -8.31 -6.86 -8.11
C ALA A 138 -8.19 -7.34 -9.55
N PHE A 139 -9.04 -6.83 -10.40
CA PHE A 139 -9.01 -7.10 -11.84
C PHE A 139 -8.46 -5.88 -12.58
N LEU A 140 -7.37 -6.08 -13.30
CA LEU A 140 -6.77 -5.03 -14.12
C LEU A 140 -6.71 -5.43 -15.60
#